data_a74f3fe877a9c5b380a7c5b149655343
#
_entry.id   a74f3fe877a9c5b380a7c5b149655343
#
_cell.length_a   1.000
_cell.length_b   1.000
_cell.length_c   1.000
_cell.angle_alpha   90.00
_cell.angle_beta   90.00
_cell.angle_gamma   90.00
#
_symmetry.space_group_name_H-M   'P 1'
#
loop_
_entity.id
_entity.type
_entity.pdbx_description
1 polymer ?
#
loop_
_entity_poly.entity_id
_entity_poly.type
_entity_poly.pdbx_seq_one_letter_code
_entity_poly.pdbx_strand_id
1 'polypeptide(L)'
;MNQFELFRRLAGLQGDPRDDETIWREAKQAPGFVDSRNCGLIDAVQSGWYQSQSDELFKGFPVGAEDSVLDVGCGAGGATLFCANRGAAVTFTDVVAEKIESLRQRVARTPARHSEGLVVDSTRLPLADACMTRVISMEVLEHVDDPQAFMCELARVGQSGALYLLAVPDPVGEQMQRGFAPDSYFQSPNHIHIFEREQFGQLVLNAGLEIVERSSFGFFWTVWMFMYWVLAKHAGAELEGASHDIVQPPYPPLLNDWAKLWQNLIQMPEAAPMKQALDQLLPKSQVIIARKP
;
A
#
# COMPACT_ATOMS: atom_id res chain seq x y z
N MET A 1 24.74 -6.68 22.90
CA MET A 1 23.28 -6.74 22.71
C MET A 1 22.85 -5.30 22.41
N ASN A 2 22.34 -5.08 21.22
CA ASN A 2 21.96 -3.75 20.77
C ASN A 2 20.55 -3.36 21.29
N GLN A 3 20.19 -2.08 21.21
CA GLN A 3 18.88 -1.61 21.73
C GLN A 3 17.68 -2.26 21.04
N PHE A 4 17.81 -2.63 19.76
CA PHE A 4 16.76 -3.30 18.98
C PHE A 4 16.57 -4.76 19.41
N GLU A 5 17.66 -5.50 19.61
CA GLU A 5 17.64 -6.86 20.18
C GLU A 5 17.18 -6.85 21.63
N LEU A 6 17.68 -5.89 22.43
CA LEU A 6 17.22 -5.72 23.81
C LEU A 6 15.70 -5.43 23.83
N PHE A 7 15.22 -4.60 22.91
CA PHE A 7 13.81 -4.25 22.81
C PHE A 7 12.97 -5.47 22.38
N ARG A 8 13.39 -6.20 21.32
CA ARG A 8 12.71 -7.45 20.90
C ARG A 8 12.73 -8.50 22.01
N ARG A 9 13.83 -8.62 22.75
CA ARG A 9 13.98 -9.58 23.86
C ARG A 9 13.15 -9.19 25.08
N LEU A 10 13.11 -7.91 25.44
CA LEU A 10 12.26 -7.40 26.52
C LEU A 10 10.77 -7.50 26.18
N ALA A 11 10.44 -7.41 24.89
CA ALA A 11 9.09 -7.62 24.38
C ALA A 11 8.74 -9.11 24.18
N GLY A 12 9.68 -10.04 24.45
CA GLY A 12 9.45 -11.49 24.34
C GLY A 12 9.36 -12.03 22.91
N LEU A 13 9.89 -11.31 21.92
CA LEU A 13 9.72 -11.60 20.49
C LEU A 13 10.81 -12.48 19.86
N GLN A 14 11.77 -13.02 20.63
CA GLN A 14 12.73 -13.97 20.11
C GLN A 14 12.12 -15.37 20.04
N GLY A 15 11.83 -15.84 18.83
CA GLY A 15 11.49 -17.23 18.55
C GLY A 15 10.10 -17.70 19.01
N ASP A 16 9.21 -16.78 19.28
CA ASP A 16 7.82 -17.10 19.66
C ASP A 16 6.94 -17.14 18.41
N PRO A 17 6.26 -18.26 18.10
CA PRO A 17 5.34 -18.38 16.97
C PRO A 17 3.98 -17.71 17.21
N ARG A 18 3.92 -16.66 18.06
CA ARG A 18 2.69 -15.91 18.26
C ARG A 18 2.22 -15.31 16.95
N ASP A 19 0.93 -15.43 16.68
CA ASP A 19 0.30 -14.79 15.53
C ASP A 19 0.36 -13.25 15.64
N ASP A 20 0.28 -12.60 14.52
CA ASP A 20 0.31 -11.13 14.42
C ASP A 20 -0.75 -10.47 15.32
N GLU A 21 -1.93 -11.09 15.46
CA GLU A 21 -3.01 -10.56 16.27
C GLU A 21 -2.63 -10.50 17.77
N THR A 22 -1.93 -11.50 18.25
CA THR A 22 -1.44 -11.55 19.65
C THR A 22 -0.38 -10.48 19.88
N ILE A 23 0.59 -10.32 18.96
CA ILE A 23 1.62 -9.28 19.05
C ILE A 23 0.98 -7.89 19.10
N TRP A 24 0.03 -7.62 18.21
CA TRP A 24 -0.67 -6.34 18.20
C TRP A 24 -1.53 -6.10 19.44
N ARG A 25 -2.17 -7.12 19.97
CA ARG A 25 -2.97 -7.01 21.19
C ARG A 25 -2.11 -6.65 22.41
N GLU A 26 -0.93 -7.26 22.53
CA GLU A 26 0.00 -6.96 23.62
C GLU A 26 0.62 -5.57 23.48
N ALA A 27 1.03 -5.18 22.27
CA ALA A 27 1.57 -3.85 21.99
C ALA A 27 0.57 -2.74 22.38
N LYS A 28 -0.71 -2.91 22.08
CA LYS A 28 -1.77 -1.95 22.43
C LYS A 28 -1.97 -1.75 23.92
N GLN A 29 -1.47 -2.67 24.76
CA GLN A 29 -1.52 -2.53 26.22
C GLN A 29 -0.33 -1.74 26.78
N ALA A 30 0.72 -1.51 25.98
CA ALA A 30 1.89 -0.77 26.41
C ALA A 30 1.57 0.72 26.62
N PRO A 31 1.98 1.33 27.74
CA PRO A 31 1.76 2.76 27.97
C PRO A 31 2.37 3.63 26.87
N GLY A 32 1.57 4.53 26.31
CA GLY A 32 2.02 5.46 25.27
C GLY A 32 2.25 4.84 23.89
N PHE A 33 1.84 3.59 23.66
CA PHE A 33 1.86 2.96 22.35
C PHE A 33 0.89 3.65 21.38
N VAL A 34 1.34 3.92 20.17
CA VAL A 34 0.53 4.43 19.06
C VAL A 34 0.59 3.41 17.92
N ASP A 35 -0.58 2.93 17.48
CA ASP A 35 -0.68 2.04 16.32
C ASP A 35 -0.34 2.83 15.05
N SER A 36 0.83 2.56 14.46
CA SER A 36 1.31 3.24 13.25
C SER A 36 0.36 3.05 12.06
N ARG A 37 -0.38 1.94 12.02
CA ARG A 37 -1.36 1.68 10.95
C ARG A 37 -2.54 2.63 11.06
N ASN A 38 -3.01 2.95 12.27
CA ASN A 38 -4.05 3.95 12.47
C ASN A 38 -3.55 5.35 12.08
N CYS A 39 -2.32 5.68 12.46
CA CYS A 39 -1.71 6.94 12.05
C CYS A 39 -1.61 7.03 10.51
N GLY A 40 -1.09 5.98 9.86
CA GLY A 40 -1.00 5.90 8.42
C GLY A 40 -2.37 5.91 7.71
N LEU A 41 -3.41 5.33 8.32
CA LEU A 41 -4.77 5.39 7.78
C LEU A 41 -5.34 6.82 7.84
N ILE A 42 -5.18 7.53 8.97
CA ILE A 42 -5.60 8.93 9.09
C ILE A 42 -4.85 9.79 8.06
N ASP A 43 -3.54 9.59 7.95
CA ASP A 43 -2.70 10.26 6.96
C ASP A 43 -3.19 10.03 5.53
N ALA A 44 -3.48 8.78 5.16
CA ALA A 44 -4.00 8.40 3.86
C ALA A 44 -5.39 9.01 3.56
N VAL A 45 -6.31 9.00 4.55
CA VAL A 45 -7.65 9.60 4.40
C VAL A 45 -7.53 11.11 4.11
N GLN A 46 -6.63 11.81 4.79
CA GLN A 46 -6.38 13.23 4.52
C GLN A 46 -5.70 13.47 3.16
N SER A 47 -5.02 12.48 2.60
CA SER A 47 -4.44 12.53 1.25
C SER A 47 -5.44 12.13 0.15
N GLY A 48 -6.68 11.81 0.49
CA GLY A 48 -7.74 11.48 -0.46
C GLY A 48 -8.10 9.99 -0.56
N TRP A 49 -7.51 9.10 0.24
CA TRP A 49 -7.89 7.68 0.28
C TRP A 49 -9.16 7.46 1.10
N TYR A 50 -9.91 6.41 0.78
CA TYR A 50 -11.07 5.91 1.56
C TYR A 50 -12.12 6.97 1.89
N GLN A 51 -12.51 7.77 0.90
CA GLN A 51 -13.48 8.86 1.05
C GLN A 51 -14.90 8.29 1.19
N SER A 52 -15.29 7.90 2.41
CA SER A 52 -16.54 7.18 2.66
C SER A 52 -17.81 8.02 2.45
N GLN A 53 -17.70 9.36 2.43
CA GLN A 53 -18.85 10.23 2.21
C GLN A 53 -19.18 10.42 0.73
N SER A 54 -18.20 10.31 -0.16
CA SER A 54 -18.33 10.43 -1.60
C SER A 54 -18.22 9.09 -2.34
N ASP A 55 -18.08 7.97 -1.61
CA ASP A 55 -17.89 6.63 -2.16
C ASP A 55 -16.68 6.52 -3.11
N GLU A 56 -15.64 7.31 -2.86
CA GLU A 56 -14.39 7.27 -3.62
C GLU A 56 -13.32 6.48 -2.85
N LEU A 57 -12.75 5.46 -3.49
CA LEU A 57 -11.60 4.74 -2.92
C LEU A 57 -10.38 5.66 -2.80
N PHE A 58 -10.17 6.48 -3.79
CA PHE A 58 -9.27 7.61 -3.81
C PHE A 58 -10.02 8.79 -4.46
N LYS A 59 -9.74 10.01 -4.05
CA LYS A 59 -10.37 11.20 -4.63
C LYS A 59 -10.26 11.17 -6.15
N GLY A 60 -11.40 11.22 -6.85
CA GLY A 60 -11.49 11.06 -8.30
C GLY A 60 -11.70 9.62 -8.79
N PHE A 61 -11.74 8.62 -7.88
CA PHE A 61 -11.99 7.22 -8.20
C PHE A 61 -13.23 6.69 -7.46
N PRO A 62 -14.44 7.00 -7.95
CA PRO A 62 -15.68 6.55 -7.34
C PRO A 62 -15.94 5.05 -7.58
N VAL A 63 -16.58 4.41 -6.58
CA VAL A 63 -16.96 2.99 -6.64
C VAL A 63 -18.39 2.84 -6.12
N GLY A 64 -19.24 2.17 -6.89
CA GLY A 64 -20.63 1.88 -6.54
C GLY A 64 -21.01 0.41 -6.71
N ALA A 65 -22.26 0.07 -6.36
CA ALA A 65 -22.77 -1.29 -6.40
C ALA A 65 -22.78 -1.91 -7.81
N GLU A 66 -22.87 -1.07 -8.86
CA GLU A 66 -22.87 -1.53 -10.24
C GLU A 66 -21.46 -1.82 -10.79
N ASP A 67 -20.42 -1.45 -10.07
CA ASP A 67 -19.07 -1.64 -10.54
C ASP A 67 -18.61 -3.10 -10.46
N SER A 68 -17.81 -3.50 -11.44
CA SER A 68 -16.98 -4.70 -11.45
C SER A 68 -15.55 -4.28 -11.24
N VAL A 69 -15.01 -4.56 -10.05
CA VAL A 69 -13.71 -4.09 -9.57
C VAL A 69 -12.70 -5.23 -9.62
N LEU A 70 -11.53 -4.97 -10.18
CA LEU A 70 -10.35 -5.81 -10.09
C LEU A 70 -9.31 -5.13 -9.19
N ASP A 71 -8.83 -5.85 -8.17
CA ASP A 71 -7.74 -5.43 -7.28
C ASP A 71 -6.55 -6.39 -7.45
N VAL A 72 -5.51 -5.95 -8.15
CA VAL A 72 -4.32 -6.76 -8.47
C VAL A 72 -3.24 -6.50 -7.44
N GLY A 73 -2.74 -7.57 -6.82
CA GLY A 73 -1.83 -7.47 -5.67
C GLY A 73 -2.55 -6.94 -4.44
N CYS A 74 -3.71 -7.54 -4.11
CA CYS A 74 -4.63 -7.01 -3.09
C CYS A 74 -4.06 -6.94 -1.67
N GLY A 75 -2.96 -7.63 -1.38
CA GLY A 75 -2.29 -7.62 -0.08
C GLY A 75 -3.25 -7.85 1.10
N ALA A 76 -3.30 -6.91 2.03
CA ALA A 76 -4.21 -6.97 3.19
C ALA A 76 -5.69 -6.66 2.84
N GLY A 77 -6.01 -6.32 1.58
CA GLY A 77 -7.37 -6.16 1.08
C GLY A 77 -8.07 -4.86 1.45
N GLY A 78 -7.36 -3.81 1.78
CA GLY A 78 -7.96 -2.52 2.13
C GLY A 78 -8.84 -1.95 1.01
N ALA A 79 -8.33 -1.92 -0.22
CA ALA A 79 -9.07 -1.46 -1.39
C ALA A 79 -10.23 -2.39 -1.74
N THR A 80 -9.98 -3.70 -1.78
CA THR A 80 -11.02 -4.72 -2.01
C THR A 80 -12.19 -4.56 -1.04
N LEU A 81 -11.94 -4.45 0.27
CA LEU A 81 -12.97 -4.32 1.29
C LEU A 81 -13.73 -3.00 1.19
N PHE A 82 -13.05 -1.93 0.83
CA PHE A 82 -13.69 -0.65 0.58
C PHE A 82 -14.74 -0.78 -0.54
N CYS A 83 -14.36 -1.39 -1.67
CA CYS A 83 -15.24 -1.62 -2.81
C CYS A 83 -16.37 -2.61 -2.49
N ALA A 84 -16.05 -3.71 -1.81
CA ALA A 84 -17.00 -4.74 -1.39
C ALA A 84 -18.09 -4.18 -0.46
N ASN A 85 -17.73 -3.28 0.46
CA ASN A 85 -18.67 -2.62 1.36
C ASN A 85 -19.62 -1.64 0.64
N ARG A 86 -19.35 -1.30 -0.62
CA ARG A 86 -20.24 -0.51 -1.49
C ARG A 86 -21.11 -1.37 -2.40
N GLY A 87 -21.08 -2.69 -2.20
CA GLY A 87 -21.89 -3.63 -2.98
C GLY A 87 -21.31 -3.97 -4.35
N ALA A 88 -20.13 -3.49 -4.69
CA ALA A 88 -19.49 -3.82 -5.97
C ALA A 88 -19.22 -5.33 -6.12
N ALA A 89 -19.18 -5.84 -7.36
CA ALA A 89 -18.56 -7.12 -7.62
C ALA A 89 -17.03 -6.95 -7.54
N VAL A 90 -16.35 -7.78 -6.75
CA VAL A 90 -14.92 -7.68 -6.54
C VAL A 90 -14.17 -8.94 -6.95
N THR A 91 -13.20 -8.81 -7.83
CA THR A 91 -12.19 -9.82 -8.12
C THR A 91 -10.87 -9.32 -7.56
N PHE A 92 -10.16 -10.12 -6.79
CA PHE A 92 -8.91 -9.73 -6.16
C PHE A 92 -7.86 -10.81 -6.33
N THR A 93 -6.63 -10.39 -6.58
CA THR A 93 -5.52 -11.30 -6.87
C THR A 93 -4.30 -11.00 -5.99
N ASP A 94 -3.56 -12.04 -5.62
CA ASP A 94 -2.24 -11.95 -4.98
C ASP A 94 -1.49 -13.25 -5.30
N VAL A 95 -0.16 -13.23 -5.21
CA VAL A 95 0.68 -14.44 -5.34
C VAL A 95 0.66 -15.30 -4.08
N VAL A 96 0.24 -14.73 -2.94
CA VAL A 96 0.23 -15.37 -1.62
C VAL A 96 -1.16 -15.94 -1.33
N ALA A 97 -1.27 -17.27 -1.33
CA ALA A 97 -2.55 -17.97 -1.15
C ALA A 97 -3.23 -17.65 0.19
N GLU A 98 -2.46 -17.52 1.26
CA GLU A 98 -2.95 -17.21 2.61
C GLU A 98 -3.64 -15.85 2.67
N LYS A 99 -3.10 -14.84 1.95
CA LYS A 99 -3.73 -13.51 1.85
C LYS A 99 -5.09 -13.61 1.13
N ILE A 100 -5.15 -14.34 0.03
CA ILE A 100 -6.39 -14.56 -0.73
C ILE A 100 -7.43 -15.24 0.14
N GLU A 101 -7.07 -16.32 0.87
CA GLU A 101 -8.03 -17.04 1.71
C GLU A 101 -8.53 -16.19 2.88
N SER A 102 -7.64 -15.45 3.55
CA SER A 102 -8.01 -14.53 4.62
C SER A 102 -8.95 -13.42 4.10
N LEU A 103 -8.64 -12.85 2.95
CA LEU A 103 -9.47 -11.79 2.36
C LEU A 103 -10.83 -12.32 1.89
N ARG A 104 -10.90 -13.53 1.30
CA ARG A 104 -12.14 -14.16 0.90
C ARG A 104 -13.13 -14.28 2.08
N GLN A 105 -12.67 -14.72 3.25
CA GLN A 105 -13.48 -14.82 4.46
C GLN A 105 -14.00 -13.45 4.95
N ARG A 106 -13.20 -12.40 4.78
CA ARG A 106 -13.57 -11.03 5.16
C ARG A 106 -14.58 -10.44 4.18
N VAL A 107 -14.37 -10.61 2.88
CA VAL A 107 -15.28 -10.13 1.82
C VAL A 107 -16.63 -10.83 1.89
N ALA A 108 -16.68 -12.11 2.24
CA ALA A 108 -17.94 -12.85 2.42
C ALA A 108 -18.89 -12.25 3.49
N ARG A 109 -18.38 -11.33 4.33
CA ARG A 109 -19.18 -10.64 5.36
C ARG A 109 -19.60 -9.23 4.93
N THR A 110 -19.35 -8.85 3.68
CA THR A 110 -19.70 -7.55 3.11
C THR A 110 -20.94 -7.67 2.21
N PRO A 111 -21.56 -6.56 1.81
CA PRO A 111 -22.66 -6.55 0.86
C PRO A 111 -22.22 -6.71 -0.60
N ALA A 112 -21.00 -7.14 -0.89
CA ALA A 112 -20.51 -7.36 -2.26
C ALA A 112 -21.48 -8.26 -3.03
N ARG A 113 -21.90 -7.84 -4.24
CA ARG A 113 -22.84 -8.64 -5.06
C ARG A 113 -22.22 -9.90 -5.64
N HIS A 114 -20.89 -9.92 -5.77
CA HIS A 114 -20.06 -11.08 -6.16
C HIS A 114 -18.65 -10.89 -5.64
N SER A 115 -17.97 -12.00 -5.35
CA SER A 115 -16.56 -11.94 -4.97
C SER A 115 -15.79 -13.16 -5.47
N GLU A 116 -14.60 -12.93 -6.01
CA GLU A 116 -13.70 -13.97 -6.48
C GLU A 116 -12.24 -13.61 -6.10
N GLY A 117 -11.57 -14.53 -5.40
CA GLY A 117 -10.16 -14.40 -5.07
C GLY A 117 -9.33 -15.37 -5.91
N LEU A 118 -8.26 -14.90 -6.54
CA LEU A 118 -7.41 -15.68 -7.43
C LEU A 118 -5.96 -15.64 -6.97
N VAL A 119 -5.31 -16.79 -6.88
CA VAL A 119 -3.87 -16.89 -6.63
C VAL A 119 -3.18 -16.95 -7.98
N VAL A 120 -2.60 -15.82 -8.42
CA VAL A 120 -1.96 -15.68 -9.73
C VAL A 120 -0.79 -14.70 -9.67
N ASP A 121 0.17 -14.84 -10.58
CA ASP A 121 1.35 -13.98 -10.68
C ASP A 121 1.12 -12.68 -11.48
N SER A 122 -0.09 -12.43 -11.93
CA SER A 122 -0.51 -11.22 -12.66
C SER A 122 0.12 -10.99 -14.06
N THR A 123 0.96 -11.90 -14.56
CA THR A 123 1.50 -11.79 -15.92
C THR A 123 0.42 -12.00 -16.97
N ARG A 124 -0.54 -12.87 -16.68
CA ARG A 124 -1.77 -13.07 -17.45
C ARG A 124 -2.92 -13.43 -16.52
N LEU A 125 -3.90 -12.54 -16.47
CA LEU A 125 -5.09 -12.72 -15.63
C LEU A 125 -6.08 -13.69 -16.31
N PRO A 126 -6.65 -14.67 -15.60
CA PRO A 126 -7.65 -15.59 -16.14
C PRO A 126 -9.03 -14.91 -16.26
N LEU A 127 -9.05 -13.71 -16.83
CA LEU A 127 -10.22 -12.85 -16.98
C LEU A 127 -10.46 -12.54 -18.46
N ALA A 128 -11.73 -12.38 -18.83
CA ALA A 128 -12.12 -11.96 -20.17
C ALA A 128 -11.66 -10.51 -20.46
N ASP A 129 -11.52 -10.19 -21.74
CA ASP A 129 -11.28 -8.83 -22.18
C ASP A 129 -12.47 -7.93 -21.81
N ALA A 130 -12.20 -6.68 -21.48
CA ALA A 130 -13.21 -5.63 -21.29
C ALA A 130 -14.34 -6.02 -20.29
N CYS A 131 -13.99 -6.69 -19.17
CA CYS A 131 -14.97 -7.15 -18.18
C CYS A 131 -15.01 -6.33 -16.89
N MET A 132 -14.05 -5.40 -16.69
CA MET A 132 -13.93 -4.62 -15.47
C MET A 132 -14.25 -3.14 -15.70
N THR A 133 -14.99 -2.52 -14.76
CA THR A 133 -15.26 -1.07 -14.76
C THR A 133 -14.24 -0.28 -13.95
N ARG A 134 -13.61 -0.94 -12.96
CA ARG A 134 -12.57 -0.40 -12.08
C ARG A 134 -11.41 -1.37 -11.99
N VAL A 135 -10.21 -0.87 -12.18
CA VAL A 135 -8.97 -1.65 -12.05
C VAL A 135 -8.04 -0.95 -11.07
N ILE A 136 -7.59 -1.68 -10.07
CA ILE A 136 -6.74 -1.19 -8.99
C ILE A 136 -5.44 -2.00 -9.03
N SER A 137 -4.31 -1.31 -8.96
CA SER A 137 -2.99 -1.92 -8.78
C SER A 137 -2.12 -0.96 -7.98
N MET A 138 -1.82 -1.32 -6.74
CA MET A 138 -1.08 -0.47 -5.80
C MET A 138 0.13 -1.21 -5.26
N GLU A 139 1.32 -0.63 -5.45
CA GLU A 139 2.59 -1.20 -4.97
C GLU A 139 2.80 -2.65 -5.54
N VAL A 140 2.69 -2.79 -6.86
CA VAL A 140 2.84 -4.07 -7.57
C VAL A 140 3.83 -3.95 -8.73
N LEU A 141 3.76 -2.85 -9.52
CA LEU A 141 4.58 -2.69 -10.72
C LEU A 141 6.08 -2.76 -10.43
N GLU A 142 6.52 -2.32 -9.28
CA GLU A 142 7.91 -2.35 -8.83
C GLU A 142 8.46 -3.76 -8.62
N HIS A 143 7.58 -4.77 -8.56
CA HIS A 143 7.94 -6.18 -8.33
C HIS A 143 7.87 -7.04 -9.59
N VAL A 144 7.29 -6.55 -10.71
CA VAL A 144 7.08 -7.38 -11.91
C VAL A 144 8.24 -7.28 -12.88
N ASP A 145 8.59 -8.38 -13.55
CA ASP A 145 9.73 -8.43 -14.49
C ASP A 145 9.50 -7.56 -15.74
N ASP A 146 8.26 -7.52 -16.26
CA ASP A 146 7.87 -6.71 -17.42
C ASP A 146 6.71 -5.77 -17.09
N PRO A 147 6.99 -4.55 -16.59
CA PRO A 147 5.97 -3.58 -16.22
C PRO A 147 5.08 -3.14 -17.40
N GLN A 148 5.61 -3.12 -18.63
CA GLN A 148 4.80 -2.74 -19.80
C GLN A 148 3.80 -3.83 -20.18
N ALA A 149 4.22 -5.10 -20.18
CA ALA A 149 3.31 -6.22 -20.42
C ALA A 149 2.22 -6.28 -19.33
N PHE A 150 2.59 -6.06 -18.07
CA PHE A 150 1.64 -5.98 -16.95
C PHE A 150 0.61 -4.85 -17.15
N MET A 151 1.04 -3.65 -17.51
CA MET A 151 0.13 -2.53 -17.79
C MET A 151 -0.81 -2.81 -18.98
N CYS A 152 -0.31 -3.48 -20.04
CA CYS A 152 -1.15 -3.90 -21.17
C CYS A 152 -2.20 -4.93 -20.74
N GLU A 153 -1.86 -5.83 -19.81
CA GLU A 153 -2.80 -6.81 -19.27
C GLU A 153 -3.89 -6.15 -18.42
N LEU A 154 -3.53 -5.18 -17.58
CA LEU A 154 -4.52 -4.36 -16.87
C LEU A 154 -5.46 -3.62 -17.83
N ALA A 155 -4.88 -3.04 -18.91
CA ALA A 155 -5.68 -2.35 -19.93
C ALA A 155 -6.60 -3.32 -20.71
N ARG A 156 -6.17 -4.57 -20.94
CA ARG A 156 -6.99 -5.60 -21.61
C ARG A 156 -8.28 -5.89 -20.87
N VAL A 157 -8.19 -6.09 -19.55
CA VAL A 157 -9.36 -6.51 -18.74
C VAL A 157 -10.35 -5.37 -18.46
N GLY A 158 -9.94 -4.11 -18.49
CA GLY A 158 -10.85 -2.98 -18.37
C GLY A 158 -11.68 -2.77 -19.61
N GLN A 159 -12.96 -2.44 -19.45
CA GLN A 159 -13.84 -2.05 -20.56
C GLN A 159 -13.57 -0.60 -21.02
N SER A 160 -14.14 -0.18 -22.16
CA SER A 160 -14.16 1.23 -22.53
C SER A 160 -14.82 2.07 -21.44
N GLY A 161 -14.21 3.19 -21.06
CA GLY A 161 -14.64 4.03 -19.96
C GLY A 161 -14.19 3.56 -18.56
N ALA A 162 -13.55 2.40 -18.42
CA ALA A 162 -13.05 1.92 -17.13
C ALA A 162 -12.03 2.89 -16.51
N LEU A 163 -12.11 3.06 -15.20
CA LEU A 163 -11.12 3.82 -14.42
C LEU A 163 -10.08 2.89 -13.81
N TYR A 164 -8.87 3.38 -13.77
CA TYR A 164 -7.69 2.71 -13.21
C TYR A 164 -7.13 3.54 -12.05
N LEU A 165 -6.88 2.91 -10.92
CA LEU A 165 -6.18 3.49 -9.79
C LEU A 165 -4.85 2.77 -9.64
N LEU A 166 -3.77 3.45 -9.99
CA LEU A 166 -2.43 2.89 -10.10
C LEU A 166 -1.51 3.64 -9.13
N ALA A 167 -0.75 2.91 -8.33
CA ALA A 167 0.24 3.50 -7.44
C ALA A 167 1.52 2.67 -7.43
N VAL A 168 2.65 3.38 -7.38
CA VAL A 168 4.00 2.80 -7.21
C VAL A 168 4.77 3.67 -6.23
N PRO A 169 5.85 3.16 -5.60
CA PRO A 169 6.73 3.99 -4.78
C PRO A 169 7.24 5.22 -5.52
N ASP A 170 7.36 6.34 -4.83
CA ASP A 170 7.90 7.56 -5.43
C ASP A 170 9.43 7.49 -5.52
N PRO A 171 10.04 7.88 -6.65
CA PRO A 171 11.48 7.73 -6.88
C PRO A 171 12.33 8.50 -5.88
N VAL A 172 11.86 9.64 -5.36
CA VAL A 172 12.63 10.44 -4.38
C VAL A 172 12.81 9.65 -3.09
N GLY A 173 11.73 9.08 -2.55
CA GLY A 173 11.79 8.23 -1.35
C GLY A 173 12.62 6.97 -1.57
N GLU A 174 12.43 6.29 -2.70
CA GLU A 174 13.14 5.05 -3.03
C GLU A 174 14.66 5.28 -3.22
N GLN A 175 15.05 6.31 -3.97
CA GLN A 175 16.47 6.60 -4.20
C GLN A 175 17.19 7.02 -2.91
N MET A 176 16.52 7.78 -2.04
CA MET A 176 17.10 8.14 -0.73
C MET A 176 17.36 6.91 0.13
N GLN A 177 16.51 5.89 0.08
CA GLN A 177 16.68 4.65 0.86
C GLN A 177 17.91 3.84 0.45
N ARG A 178 18.42 3.95 -0.78
CA ARG A 178 19.63 3.25 -1.25
C ARG A 178 20.87 3.47 -0.37
N GLY A 179 20.90 4.55 0.40
CA GLY A 179 22.02 4.84 1.31
C GLY A 179 21.97 4.09 2.64
N PHE A 180 20.83 3.51 3.02
CA PHE A 180 20.65 2.93 4.36
C PHE A 180 19.71 1.73 4.45
N ALA A 181 18.83 1.48 3.48
CA ALA A 181 18.10 0.22 3.38
C ALA A 181 19.04 -0.93 2.99
N PRO A 182 18.71 -2.19 3.32
CA PRO A 182 19.48 -3.35 2.88
C PRO A 182 19.40 -3.52 1.36
N ASP A 183 20.45 -4.05 0.74
CA ASP A 183 20.49 -4.28 -0.72
C ASP A 183 19.34 -5.18 -1.19
N SER A 184 18.92 -6.14 -0.38
CA SER A 184 17.80 -7.05 -0.66
C SER A 184 16.46 -6.32 -0.84
N TYR A 185 16.31 -5.09 -0.33
CA TYR A 185 15.11 -4.27 -0.56
C TYR A 185 14.95 -3.88 -2.04
N PHE A 186 16.06 -3.79 -2.79
CA PHE A 186 16.11 -3.45 -4.22
C PHE A 186 16.37 -4.64 -5.13
N GLN A 187 16.10 -5.84 -4.65
CA GLN A 187 16.29 -7.11 -5.37
C GLN A 187 15.02 -7.94 -5.31
N SER A 188 14.83 -8.82 -6.32
CA SER A 188 13.70 -9.77 -6.31
C SER A 188 13.65 -10.57 -4.99
N PRO A 189 12.50 -10.77 -4.39
CA PRO A 189 11.13 -10.43 -4.88
C PRO A 189 10.64 -9.02 -4.49
N ASN A 190 11.52 -8.15 -3.97
CA ASN A 190 11.18 -6.79 -3.52
C ASN A 190 11.20 -5.78 -4.69
N HIS A 191 11.60 -4.54 -4.45
CA HIS A 191 11.52 -3.44 -5.44
C HIS A 191 12.62 -3.54 -6.50
N ILE A 192 12.39 -4.31 -7.56
CA ILE A 192 13.36 -4.45 -8.67
C ILE A 192 13.34 -3.24 -9.61
N HIS A 193 12.30 -2.41 -9.55
CA HIS A 193 12.17 -1.18 -10.33
C HIS A 193 11.96 0.04 -9.43
N ILE A 194 12.59 1.15 -9.81
CA ILE A 194 12.27 2.49 -9.30
C ILE A 194 11.77 3.29 -10.51
N PHE A 195 10.51 3.69 -10.49
CA PHE A 195 9.89 4.42 -11.58
C PHE A 195 10.00 5.92 -11.37
N GLU A 196 10.75 6.60 -12.25
CA GLU A 196 10.63 8.06 -12.36
C GLU A 196 9.18 8.42 -12.73
N ARG A 197 8.71 9.57 -12.24
CA ARG A 197 7.29 9.98 -12.43
C ARG A 197 6.86 10.02 -13.89
N GLU A 198 7.76 10.45 -14.78
CA GLU A 198 7.49 10.46 -16.24
C GLU A 198 7.48 9.06 -16.83
N GLN A 199 8.37 8.16 -16.39
CA GLN A 199 8.40 6.77 -16.84
C GLN A 199 7.12 6.04 -16.46
N PHE A 200 6.64 6.20 -15.22
CA PHE A 200 5.37 5.62 -14.79
C PHE A 200 4.20 6.12 -15.64
N GLY A 201 4.14 7.44 -15.89
CA GLY A 201 3.13 7.99 -16.78
C GLY A 201 3.22 7.44 -18.22
N GLN A 202 4.43 7.24 -18.73
CA GLN A 202 4.62 6.70 -20.07
C GLN A 202 4.17 5.23 -20.19
N LEU A 203 4.40 4.39 -19.16
CA LEU A 203 3.87 3.02 -19.10
C LEU A 203 2.34 3.00 -19.22
N VAL A 204 1.65 3.91 -18.52
CA VAL A 204 0.20 4.04 -18.57
C VAL A 204 -0.28 4.45 -19.97
N LEU A 205 0.36 5.46 -20.58
CA LEU A 205 0.03 5.95 -21.91
C LEU A 205 0.30 4.89 -22.99
N ASN A 206 1.41 4.16 -22.91
CA ASN A 206 1.77 3.10 -23.83
C ASN A 206 0.81 1.90 -23.80
N ALA A 207 0.11 1.69 -22.66
CA ALA A 207 -0.95 0.69 -22.55
C ALA A 207 -2.30 1.15 -23.18
N GLY A 208 -2.34 2.34 -23.77
CA GLY A 208 -3.54 2.91 -24.41
C GLY A 208 -4.51 3.55 -23.43
N LEU A 209 -4.06 3.91 -22.23
CA LEU A 209 -4.86 4.59 -21.23
C LEU A 209 -4.62 6.10 -21.26
N GLU A 210 -5.61 6.88 -20.89
CA GLU A 210 -5.52 8.34 -20.72
C GLU A 210 -5.33 8.68 -19.24
N ILE A 211 -4.31 9.48 -18.91
CA ILE A 211 -4.10 9.94 -17.55
C ILE A 211 -5.12 11.04 -17.23
N VAL A 212 -5.94 10.82 -16.20
CA VAL A 212 -6.94 11.77 -15.71
C VAL A 212 -6.38 12.66 -14.61
N GLU A 213 -5.63 12.06 -13.67
CA GLU A 213 -5.08 12.76 -12.52
C GLU A 213 -3.75 12.13 -12.10
N ARG A 214 -2.85 12.96 -11.57
CA ARG A 214 -1.63 12.54 -10.87
C ARG A 214 -1.62 13.11 -9.46
N SER A 215 -1.22 12.31 -8.51
CA SER A 215 -1.13 12.67 -7.10
C SER A 215 0.05 11.99 -6.43
N SER A 216 0.32 12.39 -5.21
CA SER A 216 1.34 11.75 -4.36
C SER A 216 0.92 11.84 -2.90
N PHE A 217 1.38 10.88 -2.06
CA PHE A 217 1.01 10.84 -0.65
C PHE A 217 2.00 10.03 0.18
N GLY A 218 1.84 10.10 1.50
CA GLY A 218 2.45 9.16 2.42
C GLY A 218 3.78 9.64 3.00
N PHE A 219 3.99 10.96 3.15
CA PHE A 219 5.15 11.52 3.85
C PHE A 219 5.42 10.84 5.19
N PHE A 220 4.37 10.54 5.97
CA PHE A 220 4.47 9.81 7.23
C PHE A 220 5.26 8.51 7.07
N TRP A 221 4.89 7.69 6.08
CA TRP A 221 5.51 6.40 5.83
C TRP A 221 6.93 6.50 5.28
N THR A 222 7.23 7.52 4.49
CA THR A 222 8.61 7.75 4.02
C THR A 222 9.56 8.01 5.18
N VAL A 223 9.17 8.91 6.09
CA VAL A 223 9.96 9.20 7.29
C VAL A 223 10.04 7.99 8.22
N TRP A 224 8.93 7.26 8.38
CA TRP A 224 8.89 6.02 9.16
C TRP A 224 9.90 5.00 8.65
N MET A 225 9.92 4.73 7.33
CA MET A 225 10.83 3.78 6.71
C MET A 225 12.29 4.21 6.87
N PHE A 226 12.60 5.49 6.67
CA PHE A 226 13.94 6.03 6.86
C PHE A 226 14.42 5.81 8.31
N MET A 227 13.60 6.16 9.27
CA MET A 227 13.92 5.96 10.69
C MET A 227 14.06 4.47 11.01
N TYR A 228 13.20 3.62 10.48
CA TYR A 228 13.28 2.18 10.68
C TYR A 228 14.63 1.62 10.22
N TRP A 229 15.04 1.91 8.98
CA TRP A 229 16.31 1.43 8.44
C TRP A 229 17.52 1.94 9.25
N VAL A 230 17.52 3.24 9.59
CA VAL A 230 18.60 3.85 10.37
C VAL A 230 18.70 3.21 11.76
N LEU A 231 17.57 3.04 12.44
CA LEU A 231 17.53 2.43 13.77
C LEU A 231 17.92 0.97 13.75
N ALA A 232 17.45 0.21 12.78
CA ALA A 232 17.79 -1.19 12.62
C ALA A 232 19.29 -1.38 12.31
N LYS A 233 19.85 -0.54 11.43
CA LYS A 233 21.30 -0.53 11.15
C LYS A 233 22.13 -0.12 12.37
N HIS A 234 21.71 0.90 13.11
CA HIS A 234 22.35 1.32 14.36
C HIS A 234 22.33 0.18 15.40
N ALA A 235 21.25 -0.56 15.42
CA ALA A 235 21.08 -1.72 16.29
C ALA A 235 21.88 -2.96 15.84
N GLY A 236 22.52 -2.93 14.67
CA GLY A 236 23.25 -4.09 14.11
C GLY A 236 22.30 -5.24 13.74
N ALA A 237 21.05 -4.97 13.43
CA ALA A 237 20.11 -5.98 13.00
C ALA A 237 20.47 -6.46 11.58
N GLU A 238 20.47 -7.77 11.38
CA GLU A 238 20.45 -8.34 10.04
C GLU A 238 19.06 -8.08 9.46
N LEU A 239 18.99 -7.27 8.42
CA LEU A 239 17.76 -6.86 7.78
C LEU A 239 17.58 -7.64 6.49
N GLU A 240 16.44 -8.31 6.37
CA GLU A 240 15.91 -8.76 5.10
C GLU A 240 14.98 -7.66 4.58
N GLY A 241 15.02 -7.38 3.28
CA GLY A 241 14.33 -6.25 2.65
C GLY A 241 12.80 -6.39 2.55
N ALA A 242 12.18 -7.21 3.40
CA ALA A 242 10.73 -7.39 3.41
C ALA A 242 10.04 -6.23 4.13
N SER A 243 9.06 -5.61 3.48
CA SER A 243 8.29 -4.50 4.05
C SER A 243 7.39 -4.90 5.22
N HIS A 244 7.12 -6.19 5.39
CA HIS A 244 6.22 -6.71 6.42
C HIS A 244 6.68 -6.37 7.85
N ASP A 245 7.98 -6.51 8.16
CA ASP A 245 8.52 -6.28 9.50
C ASP A 245 8.61 -4.78 9.87
N ILE A 246 8.58 -3.90 8.87
CA ILE A 246 8.72 -2.45 9.06
C ILE A 246 7.58 -1.87 9.90
N VAL A 247 6.40 -2.45 9.82
CA VAL A 247 5.18 -1.97 10.49
C VAL A 247 4.77 -2.81 11.70
N GLN A 248 5.48 -3.90 12.00
CA GLN A 248 5.12 -4.75 13.15
C GLN A 248 5.62 -4.18 14.48
N PRO A 249 4.78 -4.15 15.53
CA PRO A 249 5.22 -3.81 16.86
C PRO A 249 6.02 -4.99 17.49
N PRO A 250 6.80 -4.75 18.53
CA PRO A 250 6.97 -3.45 19.18
C PRO A 250 7.92 -2.55 18.39
N TYR A 251 7.63 -1.24 18.38
CA TYR A 251 8.47 -0.27 17.70
C TYR A 251 9.61 0.22 18.60
N PRO A 252 10.79 0.54 18.03
CA PRO A 252 11.75 1.40 18.72
C PRO A 252 11.08 2.70 19.20
N PRO A 253 11.44 3.22 20.38
CA PRO A 253 10.80 4.40 20.97
C PRO A 253 10.67 5.58 19.99
N LEU A 254 11.70 5.88 19.21
CA LEU A 254 11.68 6.98 18.24
C LEU A 254 10.60 6.81 17.15
N LEU A 255 10.31 5.58 16.71
CA LEU A 255 9.24 5.34 15.74
C LEU A 255 7.86 5.57 16.36
N ASN A 256 7.68 5.15 17.61
CA ASN A 256 6.45 5.41 18.33
C ASN A 256 6.26 6.91 18.59
N ASP A 257 7.33 7.63 18.94
CA ASP A 257 7.30 9.08 19.13
C ASP A 257 6.99 9.81 17.82
N TRP A 258 7.54 9.34 16.69
CA TRP A 258 7.20 9.87 15.36
C TRP A 258 5.70 9.67 15.05
N ALA A 259 5.16 8.46 15.23
CA ALA A 259 3.75 8.20 15.01
C ALA A 259 2.86 9.11 15.88
N LYS A 260 3.21 9.28 17.16
CA LYS A 260 2.50 10.14 18.09
C LYS A 260 2.57 11.62 17.69
N LEU A 261 3.76 12.10 17.34
CA LEU A 261 3.97 13.48 16.90
C LEU A 261 3.13 13.77 15.64
N TRP A 262 3.26 12.90 14.63
CA TRP A 262 2.56 13.07 13.36
C TRP A 262 1.05 13.02 13.53
N GLN A 263 0.52 12.02 14.25
CA GLN A 263 -0.90 11.89 14.52
C GLN A 263 -1.48 13.13 15.22
N ASN A 264 -0.79 13.67 16.21
CA ASN A 264 -1.24 14.87 16.92
C ASN A 264 -1.21 16.10 15.99
N LEU A 265 -0.18 16.22 15.14
CA LEU A 265 0.00 17.34 14.25
C LEU A 265 -1.08 17.39 13.16
N ILE A 266 -1.33 16.27 12.48
CA ILE A 266 -2.31 16.22 11.37
C ILE A 266 -3.77 16.28 11.82
N GLN A 267 -4.05 16.15 13.13
CA GLN A 267 -5.39 16.40 13.67
C GLN A 267 -5.72 17.89 13.76
N MET A 268 -4.74 18.77 13.66
CA MET A 268 -4.94 20.22 13.64
C MET A 268 -5.34 20.64 12.22
N PRO A 269 -6.51 21.30 12.01
CA PRO A 269 -6.92 21.74 10.67
C PRO A 269 -5.88 22.61 9.97
N GLU A 270 -5.14 23.42 10.73
CA GLU A 270 -4.09 24.31 10.24
C GLU A 270 -2.88 23.55 9.66
N ALA A 271 -2.72 22.27 9.98
CA ALA A 271 -1.65 21.44 9.44
C ALA A 271 -1.91 20.92 8.02
N ALA A 272 -3.14 21.01 7.50
CA ALA A 272 -3.49 20.47 6.20
C ALA A 272 -2.63 21.01 5.03
N PRO A 273 -2.36 22.33 4.89
CA PRO A 273 -1.47 22.83 3.84
C PRO A 273 -0.04 22.33 3.98
N MET A 274 0.45 22.22 5.22
CA MET A 274 1.80 21.69 5.50
C MET A 274 1.87 20.21 5.09
N LYS A 275 0.89 19.39 5.49
CA LYS A 275 0.83 17.98 5.10
C LYS A 275 0.83 17.82 3.58
N GLN A 276 0.01 18.58 2.88
CA GLN A 276 -0.04 18.54 1.43
C GLN A 276 1.33 18.90 0.79
N ALA A 277 2.02 19.91 1.32
CA ALA A 277 3.35 20.29 0.83
C ALA A 277 4.39 19.18 1.09
N LEU A 278 4.33 18.51 2.25
CA LEU A 278 5.23 17.41 2.60
C LEU A 278 4.94 16.16 1.75
N ASP A 279 3.68 15.85 1.45
CA ASP A 279 3.29 14.77 0.55
C ASP A 279 3.74 15.01 -0.91
N GLN A 280 3.94 16.26 -1.32
CA GLN A 280 4.51 16.60 -2.62
C GLN A 280 6.05 16.57 -2.63
N LEU A 281 6.66 16.98 -1.52
CA LEU A 281 8.12 17.08 -1.38
C LEU A 281 8.78 15.71 -1.24
N LEU A 282 8.24 14.86 -0.37
CA LEU A 282 8.83 13.56 -0.02
C LEU A 282 7.72 12.51 0.20
N PRO A 283 6.98 12.16 -0.85
CA PRO A 283 5.94 11.14 -0.77
C PRO A 283 6.52 9.73 -0.63
N LYS A 284 5.72 8.81 -0.11
CA LYS A 284 5.99 7.38 -0.23
C LYS A 284 5.63 6.87 -1.62
N SER A 285 4.47 7.29 -2.13
CA SER A 285 3.93 6.75 -3.37
C SER A 285 3.44 7.86 -4.29
N GLN A 286 3.61 7.61 -5.58
CA GLN A 286 2.98 8.37 -6.66
C GLN A 286 1.73 7.60 -7.13
N VAL A 287 0.68 8.34 -7.46
CA VAL A 287 -0.64 7.80 -7.84
C VAL A 287 -1.06 8.35 -9.19
N ILE A 288 -1.59 7.49 -10.04
CA ILE A 288 -2.22 7.87 -11.30
C ILE A 288 -3.65 7.33 -11.31
N ILE A 289 -4.62 8.22 -11.57
CA ILE A 289 -5.93 7.82 -12.06
C ILE A 289 -5.89 7.91 -13.58
N ALA A 290 -6.23 6.79 -14.24
CA ALA A 290 -6.30 6.73 -15.70
C ALA A 290 -7.68 6.23 -16.14
N ARG A 291 -8.00 6.43 -17.42
CA ARG A 291 -9.23 5.97 -18.07
C ARG A 291 -8.89 5.25 -19.36
N LYS A 292 -9.62 4.17 -19.65
CA LYS A 292 -9.60 3.55 -20.96
C LYS A 292 -10.55 4.30 -21.90
N PRO A 293 -10.09 4.79 -23.06
CA PRO A 293 -10.94 5.45 -24.07
C PRO A 293 -12.10 4.60 -24.55
#